data_734aab921e10b280d5d9e9c08a80af27
#
_entry.id   734aab921e10b280d5d9e9c08a80af27
#
_cell.length_a   1.000
_cell.length_b   1.000
_cell.length_c   1.000
_cell.angle_alpha   90.00
_cell.angle_beta   90.00
_cell.angle_gamma   90.00
#
_symmetry.space_group_name_H-M   'P 1'
#
loop_
_entity.id
_entity.type
_entity.pdbx_description
1 polymer ?
#
loop_
_entity_poly.entity_id
_entity_poly.type
_entity_poly.pdbx_seq_one_letter_code
_entity_poly.pdbx_strand_id
1 'polypeptide(L)'
;MKYDSQLNELRTQLQNINNAIIVLPSQINVDKLASGLTLFLSLTQAGKSAHIVTEDTIRVSHTNLYGVGKVTNQMPSVSGGNFVITLEGVVETQGEQAGTVPSLEKLDWYPEGSNLNLVFHVLPGQKFEPKNVVPKYEGGSGASVVFVIGAQSLNDLGNIYQNNQSIFSNALIVNIDNNPNNSNFGKTNVIDPNTSSIAEMIYQILPGLGLPTDNDMASNILNGIYDATSSLTRNVKPDTFMVVGQAMQAGGQLPQQQPIQPQPQPVQPEPQSQIVQPAPVIPQTPPPSPVEPATTPAPEQNPM
;
A
#
# COMPACT_ATOMS: atom_id res chain seq x y z
N MET A 1 2.79 -26.56 -12.55
CA MET A 1 3.07 -25.11 -12.43
C MET A 1 4.26 -24.89 -11.51
N LYS A 2 5.01 -23.79 -11.67
CA LYS A 2 6.31 -23.60 -10.97
C LYS A 2 6.20 -23.65 -9.44
N TYR A 3 5.09 -23.18 -8.84
CA TYR A 3 4.92 -23.06 -7.39
C TYR A 3 3.83 -23.99 -6.82
N ASP A 4 3.40 -25.03 -7.54
CA ASP A 4 2.28 -25.89 -7.12
C ASP A 4 2.44 -26.50 -5.74
N SER A 5 3.66 -26.90 -5.35
CA SER A 5 3.91 -27.48 -4.03
C SER A 5 3.64 -26.52 -2.88
N GLN A 6 3.95 -25.21 -3.06
CA GLN A 6 3.71 -24.18 -2.08
C GLN A 6 2.25 -23.71 -2.07
N LEU A 7 1.55 -23.83 -3.21
CA LEU A 7 0.21 -23.27 -3.40
C LEU A 7 -0.93 -24.25 -3.13
N ASN A 8 -0.68 -25.56 -3.04
CA ASN A 8 -1.73 -26.56 -2.92
C ASN A 8 -2.63 -26.35 -1.69
N GLU A 9 -2.03 -26.13 -0.51
CA GLU A 9 -2.79 -25.85 0.70
C GLU A 9 -3.52 -24.52 0.60
N LEU A 10 -2.85 -23.48 0.12
CA LEU A 10 -3.42 -22.15 -0.04
C LEU A 10 -4.60 -22.14 -1.02
N ARG A 11 -4.51 -22.89 -2.14
CA ARG A 11 -5.60 -23.05 -3.12
C ARG A 11 -6.87 -23.57 -2.47
N THR A 12 -6.75 -24.61 -1.63
CA THR A 12 -7.89 -25.21 -0.92
C THR A 12 -8.48 -24.24 0.10
N GLN A 13 -7.62 -23.56 0.84
CA GLN A 13 -8.06 -22.58 1.86
C GLN A 13 -8.70 -21.35 1.21
N LEU A 14 -8.16 -20.88 0.07
CA LEU A 14 -8.65 -19.68 -0.62
C LEU A 14 -10.09 -19.83 -1.14
N GLN A 15 -10.54 -21.05 -1.41
CA GLN A 15 -11.94 -21.31 -1.80
C GLN A 15 -12.94 -20.87 -0.70
N ASN A 16 -12.57 -21.04 0.56
CA ASN A 16 -13.40 -20.71 1.72
C ASN A 16 -13.10 -19.30 2.30
N ILE A 17 -12.10 -18.61 1.78
CA ILE A 17 -11.69 -17.29 2.23
C ILE A 17 -12.40 -16.24 1.37
N ASN A 18 -13.14 -15.34 2.03
CA ASN A 18 -13.83 -14.23 1.37
C ASN A 18 -13.08 -12.90 1.50
N ASN A 19 -12.24 -12.75 2.54
CA ASN A 19 -11.56 -11.49 2.84
C ASN A 19 -10.04 -11.67 2.73
N ALA A 20 -9.42 -10.84 1.91
CA ALA A 20 -7.98 -10.83 1.68
C ALA A 20 -7.41 -9.43 1.86
N ILE A 21 -6.28 -9.31 2.51
CA ILE A 21 -5.52 -8.07 2.57
C ILE A 21 -4.17 -8.29 1.90
N ILE A 22 -3.81 -7.42 0.98
CA ILE A 22 -2.49 -7.36 0.36
C ILE A 22 -1.72 -6.24 1.05
N VAL A 23 -0.60 -6.57 1.67
CA VAL A 23 0.24 -5.61 2.38
C VAL A 23 1.59 -5.51 1.68
N LEU A 24 1.96 -4.29 1.35
CA LEU A 24 3.24 -3.96 0.74
C LEU A 24 4.15 -3.32 1.81
N PRO A 25 5.48 -3.41 1.66
CA PRO A 25 6.41 -2.80 2.60
C PRO A 25 6.29 -1.27 2.64
N SER A 26 6.90 -0.67 3.67
CA SER A 26 6.99 0.78 3.85
C SER A 26 7.84 1.50 2.79
N GLN A 27 8.55 0.73 1.95
CA GLN A 27 9.28 1.22 0.79
C GLN A 27 8.91 0.38 -0.43
N ILE A 28 8.11 0.96 -1.32
CA ILE A 28 7.68 0.32 -2.55
C ILE A 28 8.45 0.82 -3.77
N ASN A 29 8.61 -0.07 -4.75
CA ASN A 29 8.96 0.23 -6.13
C ASN A 29 7.79 -0.17 -7.05
N VAL A 30 7.91 0.09 -8.35
CA VAL A 30 6.87 -0.24 -9.33
C VAL A 30 6.60 -1.74 -9.35
N ASP A 31 7.62 -2.60 -9.27
CA ASP A 31 7.46 -4.06 -9.29
C ASP A 31 6.60 -4.56 -8.11
N LYS A 32 6.89 -4.15 -6.89
CA LYS A 32 6.11 -4.54 -5.70
C LYS A 32 4.67 -4.05 -5.78
N LEU A 33 4.48 -2.79 -6.20
CA LEU A 33 3.15 -2.20 -6.31
C LEU A 33 2.32 -2.84 -7.42
N ALA A 34 2.90 -3.04 -8.60
CA ALA A 34 2.27 -3.71 -9.73
C ALA A 34 1.86 -5.15 -9.37
N SER A 35 2.73 -5.87 -8.65
CA SER A 35 2.48 -7.20 -8.12
C SER A 35 1.29 -7.23 -7.17
N GLY A 36 1.27 -6.31 -6.20
CA GLY A 36 0.17 -6.20 -5.25
C GLY A 36 -1.15 -5.82 -5.91
N LEU A 37 -1.14 -4.86 -6.83
CA LEU A 37 -2.31 -4.43 -7.58
C LEU A 37 -2.86 -5.55 -8.47
N THR A 38 -2.00 -6.31 -9.12
CA THR A 38 -2.43 -7.46 -9.94
C THR A 38 -3.15 -8.49 -9.08
N LEU A 39 -2.61 -8.86 -7.94
CA LEU A 39 -3.26 -9.80 -7.03
C LEU A 39 -4.57 -9.22 -6.47
N PHE A 40 -4.60 -7.93 -6.12
CA PHE A 40 -5.81 -7.24 -5.66
C PHE A 40 -6.93 -7.29 -6.71
N LEU A 41 -6.63 -6.93 -7.95
CA LEU A 41 -7.61 -6.94 -9.05
C LEU A 41 -8.12 -8.36 -9.31
N SER A 42 -7.22 -9.35 -9.33
CA SER A 42 -7.56 -10.75 -9.57
C SER A 42 -8.46 -11.33 -8.47
N LEU A 43 -8.16 -11.07 -7.20
CA LEU A 43 -9.01 -11.47 -6.08
C LEU A 43 -10.38 -10.79 -6.13
N THR A 44 -10.41 -9.49 -6.46
CA THR A 44 -11.67 -8.73 -6.60
C THR A 44 -12.52 -9.29 -7.75
N GLN A 45 -11.92 -9.58 -8.89
CA GLN A 45 -12.61 -10.18 -10.03
C GLN A 45 -13.11 -11.59 -9.73
N ALA A 46 -12.41 -12.35 -8.88
CA ALA A 46 -12.85 -13.63 -8.35
C ALA A 46 -13.96 -13.52 -7.27
N GLY A 47 -14.53 -12.32 -7.05
CA GLY A 47 -15.63 -12.08 -6.11
C GLY A 47 -15.21 -12.02 -4.64
N LYS A 48 -13.94 -11.86 -4.34
CA LYS A 48 -13.44 -11.75 -2.97
C LYS A 48 -13.37 -10.28 -2.53
N SER A 49 -13.60 -10.04 -1.25
CA SER A 49 -13.36 -8.73 -0.64
C SER A 49 -11.86 -8.56 -0.43
N ALA A 50 -11.22 -7.79 -1.31
CA ALA A 50 -9.78 -7.57 -1.26
C ALA A 50 -9.45 -6.10 -0.89
N HIS A 51 -8.38 -5.90 -0.14
CA HIS A 51 -7.82 -4.59 0.19
C HIS A 51 -6.33 -4.59 -0.08
N ILE A 52 -5.80 -3.45 -0.52
CA ILE A 52 -4.36 -3.27 -0.72
C ILE A 52 -3.86 -2.09 0.11
N VAL A 53 -2.80 -2.33 0.88
CA VAL A 53 -2.33 -1.40 1.92
C VAL A 53 -0.82 -1.22 1.85
N THR A 54 -0.36 0.02 1.97
CA THR A 54 1.05 0.37 2.20
C THR A 54 1.12 1.70 2.93
N GLU A 55 2.13 1.92 3.76
CA GLU A 55 2.38 3.25 4.33
C GLU A 55 3.20 4.18 3.43
N ASP A 56 3.78 3.64 2.35
CA ASP A 56 4.54 4.46 1.40
C ASP A 56 3.62 5.37 0.56
N THR A 57 4.18 6.46 0.10
CA THR A 57 3.48 7.43 -0.73
C THR A 57 3.41 6.96 -2.18
N ILE A 58 2.22 7.03 -2.79
CA ILE A 58 2.07 6.78 -4.22
C ILE A 58 2.70 7.93 -5.00
N ARG A 59 3.69 7.61 -5.83
CA ARG A 59 4.47 8.57 -6.66
C ARG A 59 3.89 8.68 -8.06
N VAL A 60 4.30 9.71 -8.79
CA VAL A 60 3.89 9.91 -10.20
C VAL A 60 4.24 8.70 -11.08
N SER A 61 5.39 8.07 -10.85
CA SER A 61 5.78 6.84 -11.57
C SER A 61 4.83 5.66 -11.38
N HIS A 62 3.99 5.70 -10.36
CA HIS A 62 3.02 4.65 -10.03
C HIS A 62 1.65 4.88 -10.68
N THR A 63 1.38 6.08 -11.22
CA THR A 63 0.03 6.48 -11.69
C THR A 63 -0.46 5.73 -12.92
N ASN A 64 0.45 5.09 -13.66
CA ASN A 64 0.12 4.29 -14.84
C ASN A 64 -0.31 2.85 -14.50
N LEU A 65 -0.33 2.47 -13.21
CA LEU A 65 -0.75 1.14 -12.78
C LEU A 65 -2.27 1.10 -12.59
N TYR A 66 -2.90 0.09 -13.14
CA TYR A 66 -4.33 -0.15 -12.96
C TYR A 66 -4.65 -0.49 -11.50
N GLY A 67 -5.68 0.14 -10.98
CA GLY A 67 -6.11 -0.06 -9.59
C GLY A 67 -5.34 0.76 -8.55
N VAL A 68 -4.36 1.59 -8.93
CA VAL A 68 -3.53 2.37 -7.98
C VAL A 68 -4.35 3.26 -7.05
N GLY A 69 -5.47 3.82 -7.50
CA GLY A 69 -6.37 4.63 -6.67
C GLY A 69 -7.12 3.84 -5.57
N LYS A 70 -6.94 2.51 -5.50
CA LYS A 70 -7.50 1.64 -4.44
C LYS A 70 -6.51 1.37 -3.31
N VAL A 71 -5.26 1.79 -3.45
CA VAL A 71 -4.25 1.64 -2.39
C VAL A 71 -4.57 2.58 -1.25
N THR A 72 -4.57 2.05 -0.02
CA THR A 72 -4.80 2.81 1.20
C THR A 72 -3.57 2.73 2.11
N ASN A 73 -3.46 3.67 3.05
CA ASN A 73 -2.39 3.69 4.05
C ASN A 73 -2.83 3.19 5.42
N GLN A 74 -4.05 2.68 5.52
CA GLN A 74 -4.60 2.13 6.75
C GLN A 74 -5.18 0.74 6.49
N MET A 75 -4.98 -0.15 7.46
CA MET A 75 -5.67 -1.44 7.44
C MET A 75 -7.17 -1.22 7.44
N PRO A 76 -7.92 -2.03 6.66
CA PRO A 76 -9.38 -1.96 6.71
C PRO A 76 -9.84 -2.21 8.14
N SER A 77 -10.81 -1.40 8.59
CA SER A 77 -11.45 -1.66 9.87
C SER A 77 -12.13 -3.03 9.80
N VAL A 78 -11.87 -3.85 10.79
CA VAL A 78 -12.55 -5.14 10.97
C VAL A 78 -14.00 -4.83 11.33
N SER A 79 -14.86 -4.66 10.31
CA SER A 79 -16.27 -4.43 10.52
C SER A 79 -17.02 -5.75 10.40
N GLY A 80 -17.80 -6.09 11.44
CA GLY A 80 -18.72 -7.22 11.43
C GLY A 80 -18.10 -8.55 11.89
N GLY A 81 -17.53 -8.59 13.06
CA GLY A 81 -17.23 -9.82 13.78
C GLY A 81 -18.08 -9.97 15.01
N ASN A 82 -18.21 -11.17 15.50
CA ASN A 82 -18.76 -11.37 16.81
C ASN A 82 -17.75 -10.85 17.86
N PHE A 83 -18.16 -9.88 18.63
CA PHE A 83 -17.42 -9.58 19.85
C PHE A 83 -17.74 -10.67 20.86
N VAL A 84 -16.78 -11.51 21.16
CA VAL A 84 -16.94 -12.65 22.05
C VAL A 84 -16.25 -12.34 23.37
N ILE A 85 -16.96 -12.54 24.45
CA ILE A 85 -16.40 -12.53 25.80
C ILE A 85 -16.27 -14.00 26.23
N THR A 86 -15.04 -14.52 26.20
CA THR A 86 -14.77 -15.88 26.69
C THR A 86 -14.61 -15.85 28.20
N LEU A 87 -15.43 -16.66 28.89
CA LEU A 87 -15.36 -16.88 30.32
C LEU A 87 -14.68 -18.26 30.56
N GLU A 88 -13.46 -18.22 31.04
CA GLU A 88 -12.69 -19.46 31.24
C GLU A 88 -13.04 -20.15 32.55
N GLY A 89 -13.08 -21.47 32.49
CA GLY A 89 -13.25 -22.34 33.70
C GLY A 89 -14.67 -22.42 34.22
N VAL A 90 -15.70 -22.04 33.45
CA VAL A 90 -17.12 -22.15 33.83
C VAL A 90 -17.85 -23.33 33.19
N VAL A 91 -17.23 -23.95 32.16
CA VAL A 91 -17.79 -25.12 31.46
C VAL A 91 -17.32 -26.38 32.10
N GLU A 92 -18.26 -27.32 32.37
CA GLU A 92 -17.93 -28.68 32.83
C GLU A 92 -17.31 -29.47 31.65
N THR A 93 -16.16 -30.09 31.90
CA THR A 93 -15.40 -30.79 30.85
C THR A 93 -15.48 -32.34 30.98
N GLN A 94 -16.08 -32.84 32.03
CA GLN A 94 -16.16 -34.30 32.31
C GLN A 94 -17.56 -34.73 32.78
N GLY A 95 -17.89 -35.98 32.61
CA GLY A 95 -19.15 -36.56 33.02
C GLY A 95 -20.33 -36.29 32.10
N GLU A 96 -21.54 -36.56 32.59
CA GLU A 96 -22.80 -36.42 31.79
C GLU A 96 -23.15 -34.96 31.45
N GLN A 97 -22.58 -33.99 32.15
CA GLN A 97 -22.79 -32.56 31.94
C GLN A 97 -21.66 -31.89 31.14
N ALA A 98 -20.77 -32.66 30.56
CA ALA A 98 -19.70 -32.12 29.76
C ALA A 98 -20.23 -31.19 28.62
N GLY A 99 -19.63 -30.02 28.47
CA GLY A 99 -20.04 -29.00 27.50
C GLY A 99 -21.17 -28.08 27.98
N THR A 100 -21.65 -28.22 29.23
CA THR A 100 -22.63 -27.32 29.83
C THR A 100 -21.99 -26.36 30.83
N VAL A 101 -22.74 -25.34 31.26
CA VAL A 101 -22.40 -24.44 32.37
C VAL A 101 -23.40 -24.70 33.51
N PRO A 102 -23.13 -25.67 34.41
CA PRO A 102 -24.14 -26.16 35.37
C PRO A 102 -24.66 -25.09 36.35
N SER A 103 -23.87 -24.09 36.65
CA SER A 103 -24.24 -23.00 37.53
C SER A 103 -25.10 -21.90 36.86
N LEU A 104 -25.21 -21.90 35.53
CA LEU A 104 -25.89 -20.84 34.77
C LEU A 104 -27.32 -21.27 34.41
N GLU A 105 -28.30 -20.47 34.81
CA GLU A 105 -29.70 -20.65 34.43
C GLU A 105 -29.97 -19.99 33.05
N LYS A 106 -29.57 -18.70 32.88
CA LYS A 106 -29.74 -17.95 31.64
C LYS A 106 -28.79 -16.77 31.58
N LEU A 107 -28.66 -16.20 30.38
CA LEU A 107 -27.94 -14.96 30.10
C LEU A 107 -28.90 -13.92 29.54
N ASP A 108 -28.95 -12.76 30.19
CA ASP A 108 -29.70 -11.57 29.71
C ASP A 108 -28.74 -10.42 29.50
N TRP A 109 -29.27 -9.34 28.90
CA TRP A 109 -28.53 -8.10 28.76
C TRP A 109 -29.46 -6.89 28.82
N TYR A 110 -28.94 -5.75 29.27
CA TYR A 110 -29.65 -4.47 29.21
C TYR A 110 -28.67 -3.30 29.03
N PRO A 111 -29.09 -2.21 28.32
CA PRO A 111 -28.30 -0.99 28.23
C PRO A 111 -28.53 -0.09 29.45
N GLU A 112 -27.45 0.60 29.88
CA GLU A 112 -27.50 1.65 30.92
C GLU A 112 -26.56 2.78 30.54
N GLY A 113 -27.09 3.91 30.15
CA GLY A 113 -26.30 5.02 29.59
C GLY A 113 -25.57 4.60 28.32
N SER A 114 -24.25 4.62 28.35
CA SER A 114 -23.39 4.15 27.26
C SER A 114 -22.87 2.70 27.45
N ASN A 115 -23.34 2.04 28.51
CA ASN A 115 -22.87 0.69 28.88
C ASN A 115 -23.84 -0.37 28.41
N LEU A 116 -23.31 -1.55 28.05
CA LEU A 116 -24.06 -2.79 27.87
C LEU A 116 -23.73 -3.72 29.04
N ASN A 117 -24.75 -4.02 29.84
CA ASN A 117 -24.63 -4.94 30.97
C ASN A 117 -25.06 -6.34 30.55
N LEU A 118 -24.19 -7.34 30.80
CA LEU A 118 -24.46 -8.77 30.64
C LEU A 118 -24.81 -9.35 32.01
N VAL A 119 -25.95 -10.00 32.14
CA VAL A 119 -26.46 -10.55 33.41
C VAL A 119 -26.48 -12.05 33.32
N PHE A 120 -25.63 -12.67 34.10
CA PHE A 120 -25.58 -14.12 34.27
C PHE A 120 -26.47 -14.53 35.47
N HIS A 121 -27.62 -15.14 35.20
CA HIS A 121 -28.50 -15.64 36.23
C HIS A 121 -27.97 -16.98 36.72
N VAL A 122 -27.61 -17.03 38.00
CA VAL A 122 -26.98 -18.19 38.63
C VAL A 122 -28.05 -19.00 39.36
N LEU A 123 -27.99 -20.30 39.20
CA LEU A 123 -28.92 -21.21 39.91
C LEU A 123 -28.77 -21.10 41.45
N PRO A 124 -29.88 -21.21 42.23
CA PRO A 124 -29.82 -21.11 43.69
C PRO A 124 -28.82 -22.06 44.29
N GLY A 125 -27.95 -21.56 45.16
CA GLY A 125 -26.92 -22.31 45.81
C GLY A 125 -25.67 -22.62 45.02
N GLN A 126 -25.62 -22.20 43.73
CA GLN A 126 -24.44 -22.32 42.88
C GLN A 126 -23.62 -21.02 42.86
N LYS A 127 -22.35 -21.11 42.46
CA LYS A 127 -21.48 -19.97 42.23
C LYS A 127 -21.06 -19.93 40.75
N PHE A 128 -21.05 -18.72 40.17
CA PHE A 128 -20.54 -18.49 38.83
C PHE A 128 -19.28 -17.60 38.93
N GLU A 129 -18.11 -18.24 38.91
CA GLU A 129 -16.82 -17.59 39.10
C GLU A 129 -15.88 -17.94 37.94
N PRO A 130 -15.87 -17.15 36.84
CA PRO A 130 -14.91 -17.35 35.76
C PRO A 130 -13.48 -17.17 36.28
N LYS A 131 -12.57 -18.07 35.92
CA LYS A 131 -11.13 -17.93 36.23
C LYS A 131 -10.50 -16.74 35.51
N ASN A 132 -10.98 -16.45 34.29
CA ASN A 132 -10.53 -15.34 33.48
C ASN A 132 -11.66 -14.87 32.58
N VAL A 133 -11.60 -13.58 32.16
CA VAL A 133 -12.54 -12.96 31.24
C VAL A 133 -11.73 -12.40 30.07
N VAL A 134 -11.83 -13.03 28.89
CA VAL A 134 -11.04 -12.68 27.71
C VAL A 134 -11.96 -12.12 26.64
N PRO A 135 -11.95 -10.79 26.41
CA PRO A 135 -12.63 -10.21 25.28
C PRO A 135 -11.84 -10.49 24.00
N LYS A 136 -12.52 -10.94 22.95
CA LYS A 136 -11.92 -11.18 21.63
C LYS A 136 -12.92 -10.92 20.51
N TYR A 137 -12.42 -10.62 19.34
CA TYR A 137 -13.24 -10.59 18.14
C TYR A 137 -13.11 -11.92 17.39
N GLU A 138 -14.22 -12.60 17.13
CA GLU A 138 -14.28 -13.83 16.34
C GLU A 138 -15.19 -13.63 15.14
N GLY A 139 -14.79 -14.18 13.99
CA GLY A 139 -15.69 -14.30 12.84
C GLY A 139 -16.19 -12.99 12.28
N GLY A 140 -15.46 -11.91 12.42
CA GLY A 140 -15.66 -10.71 11.62
C GLY A 140 -15.02 -10.87 10.25
N SER A 141 -15.23 -9.91 9.39
CA SER A 141 -14.47 -9.75 8.15
C SER A 141 -12.98 -9.45 8.41
N GLY A 142 -12.43 -10.04 9.48
CA GLY A 142 -10.99 -10.11 9.70
C GLY A 142 -10.37 -10.74 8.47
N ALA A 143 -9.22 -10.25 8.04
CA ALA A 143 -8.50 -10.88 6.96
C ALA A 143 -8.31 -12.34 7.28
N SER A 144 -8.98 -13.19 6.53
CA SER A 144 -8.74 -14.63 6.62
C SER A 144 -7.38 -14.97 6.00
N VAL A 145 -6.91 -14.11 5.08
CA VAL A 145 -5.56 -14.19 4.47
C VAL A 145 -4.93 -12.81 4.35
N VAL A 146 -3.65 -12.73 4.68
CA VAL A 146 -2.80 -11.56 4.45
C VAL A 146 -1.67 -11.97 3.51
N PHE A 147 -1.69 -11.41 2.31
CA PHE A 147 -0.60 -11.53 1.36
C PHE A 147 0.42 -10.42 1.62
N VAL A 148 1.62 -10.78 1.96
CA VAL A 148 2.75 -9.84 2.09
C VAL A 148 3.63 -9.99 0.87
N ILE A 149 3.80 -8.91 0.11
CA ILE A 149 4.48 -8.93 -1.18
C ILE A 149 5.73 -8.05 -1.15
N GLY A 150 6.90 -8.65 -1.33
CA GLY A 150 8.18 -7.96 -1.46
C GLY A 150 8.73 -7.38 -0.16
N ALA A 151 8.38 -7.99 1.00
CA ALA A 151 8.96 -7.65 2.30
C ALA A 151 9.85 -8.80 2.79
N GLN A 152 11.04 -8.50 3.29
CA GLN A 152 11.96 -9.52 3.82
C GLN A 152 11.51 -10.03 5.20
N SER A 153 10.80 -9.19 5.95
CA SER A 153 10.28 -9.48 7.28
C SER A 153 8.99 -8.70 7.53
N LEU A 154 8.21 -9.06 8.56
CA LEU A 154 7.04 -8.29 8.97
C LEU A 154 7.39 -6.86 9.42
N ASN A 155 8.60 -6.63 9.91
CA ASN A 155 9.04 -5.29 10.33
C ASN A 155 9.15 -4.31 9.16
N ASP A 156 9.37 -4.80 7.93
CA ASP A 156 9.45 -3.96 6.72
C ASP A 156 8.09 -3.33 6.37
N LEU A 157 7.00 -3.81 6.97
CA LEU A 157 5.66 -3.25 6.82
C LEU A 157 5.44 -1.99 7.69
N GLY A 158 6.41 -1.62 8.53
CA GLY A 158 6.39 -0.42 9.36
C GLY A 158 5.20 -0.36 10.32
N ASN A 159 4.55 0.80 10.39
CA ASN A 159 3.41 1.03 11.28
C ASN A 159 2.18 0.18 10.93
N ILE A 160 2.05 -0.26 9.68
CA ILE A 160 0.97 -1.18 9.28
C ILE A 160 1.04 -2.46 10.13
N TYR A 161 2.22 -3.05 10.30
CA TYR A 161 2.40 -4.21 11.16
C TYR A 161 2.32 -3.87 12.64
N GLN A 162 3.05 -2.83 13.07
CA GLN A 162 3.16 -2.48 14.50
C GLN A 162 1.80 -2.19 15.14
N ASN A 163 0.92 -1.48 14.43
CA ASN A 163 -0.39 -1.09 14.93
C ASN A 163 -1.48 -2.16 14.74
N ASN A 164 -1.21 -3.25 14.03
CA ASN A 164 -2.21 -4.25 13.66
C ASN A 164 -1.75 -5.70 13.94
N GLN A 165 -0.88 -5.92 14.91
CA GLN A 165 -0.31 -7.24 15.22
C GLN A 165 -1.36 -8.34 15.43
N SER A 166 -2.52 -8.00 15.99
CA SER A 166 -3.63 -8.94 16.18
C SER A 166 -4.18 -9.49 14.87
N ILE A 167 -4.23 -8.68 13.80
CA ILE A 167 -4.66 -9.12 12.47
C ILE A 167 -3.66 -10.14 11.92
N PHE A 168 -2.36 -9.83 12.00
CA PHE A 168 -1.30 -10.71 11.51
C PHE A 168 -1.18 -12.01 12.31
N SER A 169 -1.47 -11.99 13.61
CA SER A 169 -1.44 -13.19 14.46
C SER A 169 -2.58 -14.17 14.17
N ASN A 170 -3.71 -13.68 13.69
CA ASN A 170 -4.92 -14.48 13.48
C ASN A 170 -5.16 -14.86 12.01
N ALA A 171 -4.50 -14.18 11.04
CA ALA A 171 -4.66 -14.44 9.62
C ALA A 171 -3.69 -15.50 9.09
N LEU A 172 -4.07 -16.13 7.99
CA LEU A 172 -3.15 -16.91 7.18
C LEU A 172 -2.18 -15.96 6.47
N ILE A 173 -0.91 -15.93 6.88
CA ILE A 173 0.12 -15.11 6.24
C ILE A 173 0.70 -15.84 5.03
N VAL A 174 0.60 -15.23 3.86
CA VAL A 174 1.23 -15.67 2.60
C VAL A 174 2.32 -14.68 2.23
N ASN A 175 3.55 -15.12 2.26
CA ASN A 175 4.74 -14.32 1.99
C ASN A 175 5.24 -14.61 0.57
N ILE A 176 5.31 -13.58 -0.28
CA ILE A 176 5.76 -13.69 -1.68
C ILE A 176 6.89 -12.69 -1.91
N ASP A 177 8.07 -13.17 -2.24
CA ASP A 177 9.26 -12.33 -2.41
C ASP A 177 10.29 -13.01 -3.31
N ASN A 178 11.17 -12.24 -3.93
CA ASN A 178 12.33 -12.74 -4.67
C ASN A 178 13.67 -12.43 -3.99
N ASN A 179 13.64 -11.96 -2.75
CA ASN A 179 14.85 -11.65 -2.00
C ASN A 179 15.39 -12.91 -1.30
N PRO A 180 16.68 -13.29 -1.52
CA PRO A 180 17.28 -14.46 -0.88
C PRO A 180 17.42 -14.32 0.65
N ASN A 181 17.37 -13.08 1.18
CA ASN A 181 17.46 -12.80 2.61
C ASN A 181 16.10 -12.76 3.31
N ASN A 182 15.02 -13.21 2.63
CA ASN A 182 13.69 -13.26 3.22
C ASN A 182 13.67 -14.22 4.42
N SER A 183 13.05 -13.80 5.53
CA SER A 183 13.01 -14.56 6.79
C SER A 183 12.00 -15.69 6.82
N ASN A 184 11.25 -15.94 5.75
CA ASN A 184 10.22 -16.98 5.63
C ASN A 184 9.16 -16.90 6.74
N PHE A 185 8.69 -15.72 7.06
CA PHE A 185 7.79 -15.43 8.19
C PHE A 185 6.32 -15.84 7.96
N GLY A 186 5.96 -16.21 6.75
CA GLY A 186 4.60 -16.63 6.40
C GLY A 186 4.33 -18.09 6.78
N LYS A 187 3.06 -18.42 6.96
CA LYS A 187 2.63 -19.85 7.00
C LYS A 187 2.84 -20.50 5.63
N THR A 188 2.56 -19.75 4.54
CA THR A 188 2.94 -20.11 3.19
C THR A 188 4.01 -19.14 2.70
N ASN A 189 5.14 -19.66 2.23
CA ASN A 189 6.24 -18.86 1.72
C ASN A 189 6.52 -19.24 0.26
N VAL A 190 6.40 -18.29 -0.65
CA VAL A 190 6.78 -18.42 -2.06
C VAL A 190 7.96 -17.47 -2.29
N ILE A 191 9.15 -17.98 -2.04
CA ILE A 191 10.40 -17.21 -2.14
C ILE A 191 11.21 -17.77 -3.28
N ASP A 192 11.48 -16.96 -4.31
CA ASP A 192 12.26 -17.39 -5.49
C ASP A 192 13.28 -16.33 -5.93
N PRO A 193 14.51 -16.40 -5.44
CA PRO A 193 15.60 -15.48 -5.83
C PRO A 193 16.03 -15.60 -7.29
N ASN A 194 15.58 -16.63 -7.98
CA ASN A 194 15.94 -16.87 -9.38
C ASN A 194 15.01 -16.19 -10.38
N THR A 195 13.96 -15.51 -9.92
CA THR A 195 13.09 -14.70 -10.79
C THR A 195 13.64 -13.29 -10.99
N SER A 196 13.27 -12.67 -12.10
CA SER A 196 13.69 -11.30 -12.42
C SER A 196 12.89 -10.25 -11.66
N SER A 197 11.64 -10.56 -11.27
CA SER A 197 10.72 -9.65 -10.61
C SER A 197 9.68 -10.40 -9.78
N ILE A 198 9.06 -9.71 -8.84
CA ILE A 198 7.91 -10.26 -8.09
C ILE A 198 6.68 -10.32 -9.00
N ALA A 199 6.54 -9.37 -9.93
CA ALA A 199 5.45 -9.39 -10.92
C ALA A 199 5.47 -10.66 -11.77
N GLU A 200 6.64 -11.14 -12.19
CA GLU A 200 6.80 -12.44 -12.85
C GLU A 200 6.27 -13.59 -11.99
N MET A 201 6.59 -13.59 -10.69
CA MET A 201 6.10 -14.60 -9.75
C MET A 201 4.58 -14.55 -9.63
N ILE A 202 3.99 -13.37 -9.44
CA ILE A 202 2.53 -13.19 -9.32
C ILE A 202 1.83 -13.73 -10.55
N TYR A 203 2.31 -13.42 -11.78
CA TYR A 203 1.72 -13.94 -13.01
C TYR A 203 1.69 -15.48 -13.04
N GLN A 204 2.74 -16.13 -12.55
CA GLN A 204 2.84 -17.59 -12.48
C GLN A 204 2.02 -18.20 -11.32
N ILE A 205 1.76 -17.44 -10.25
CA ILE A 205 1.00 -17.86 -9.08
C ILE A 205 -0.52 -17.84 -9.34
N LEU A 206 -1.04 -16.83 -10.06
CA LEU A 206 -2.49 -16.65 -10.27
C LEU A 206 -3.20 -17.90 -10.81
N PRO A 207 -2.75 -18.54 -11.88
CA PRO A 207 -3.38 -19.77 -12.38
C PRO A 207 -3.32 -20.91 -11.37
N GLY A 208 -2.22 -20.99 -10.60
CA GLY A 208 -2.04 -21.97 -9.52
C GLY A 208 -3.08 -21.83 -8.40
N LEU A 209 -3.59 -20.64 -8.17
CA LEU A 209 -4.65 -20.34 -7.20
C LEU A 209 -6.07 -20.38 -7.82
N GLY A 210 -6.20 -20.59 -9.12
CA GLY A 210 -7.48 -20.50 -9.83
C GLY A 210 -7.99 -19.07 -9.96
N LEU A 211 -7.10 -18.09 -9.92
CA LEU A 211 -7.42 -16.67 -10.01
C LEU A 211 -7.33 -16.18 -11.47
N PRO A 212 -8.23 -15.29 -11.91
CA PRO A 212 -8.26 -14.77 -13.28
C PRO A 212 -7.14 -13.76 -13.54
N THR A 213 -6.85 -13.57 -14.83
CA THR A 213 -5.98 -12.51 -15.34
C THR A 213 -6.65 -11.85 -16.54
N ASP A 214 -6.71 -10.52 -16.56
CA ASP A 214 -7.22 -9.69 -17.65
C ASP A 214 -6.14 -8.75 -18.21
N ASN A 215 -6.53 -7.87 -19.13
CA ASN A 215 -5.64 -6.92 -19.81
C ASN A 215 -4.98 -5.94 -18.82
N ASP A 216 -5.72 -5.46 -17.83
CA ASP A 216 -5.23 -4.49 -16.85
C ASP A 216 -4.20 -5.12 -15.92
N MET A 217 -4.48 -6.34 -15.47
CA MET A 217 -3.56 -7.14 -14.66
C MET A 217 -2.29 -7.48 -15.46
N ALA A 218 -2.45 -7.91 -16.70
CA ALA A 218 -1.33 -8.20 -17.59
C ALA A 218 -0.46 -6.97 -17.85
N SER A 219 -1.08 -5.78 -17.98
CA SER A 219 -0.36 -4.51 -18.12
C SER A 219 0.42 -4.16 -16.84
N ASN A 220 -0.17 -4.37 -15.66
CA ASN A 220 0.55 -4.19 -14.39
C ASN A 220 1.76 -5.11 -14.30
N ILE A 221 1.61 -6.39 -14.66
CA ILE A 221 2.72 -7.35 -14.70
C ILE A 221 3.86 -6.86 -15.59
N LEU A 222 3.54 -6.41 -16.81
CA LEU A 222 4.53 -5.87 -17.72
C LEU A 222 5.25 -4.65 -17.15
N ASN A 223 4.52 -3.73 -16.50
CA ASN A 223 5.11 -2.58 -15.82
C ASN A 223 6.09 -3.00 -14.70
N GLY A 224 5.70 -3.97 -13.87
CA GLY A 224 6.56 -4.50 -12.80
C GLY A 224 7.82 -5.16 -13.33
N ILE A 225 7.70 -6.02 -14.36
CA ILE A 225 8.86 -6.66 -14.99
C ILE A 225 9.79 -5.63 -15.62
N TYR A 226 9.26 -4.64 -16.32
CA TYR A 226 10.06 -3.58 -16.95
C TYR A 226 10.82 -2.75 -15.91
N ASP A 227 10.20 -2.40 -14.80
CA ASP A 227 10.87 -1.69 -13.69
C ASP A 227 12.03 -2.53 -13.13
N ALA A 228 11.75 -3.76 -12.72
CA ALA A 228 12.73 -4.65 -12.09
C ALA A 228 13.91 -5.03 -13.01
N THR A 229 13.69 -5.01 -14.32
CA THR A 229 14.68 -5.42 -15.32
C THR A 229 15.29 -4.25 -16.09
N SER A 230 14.99 -3.01 -15.71
CA SER A 230 15.40 -1.80 -16.45
C SER A 230 15.03 -1.92 -17.95
N SER A 231 13.75 -2.16 -18.22
CA SER A 231 13.22 -2.34 -19.58
C SER A 231 13.83 -3.55 -20.32
N LEU A 232 13.93 -4.69 -19.64
CA LEU A 232 14.49 -5.96 -20.15
C LEU A 232 15.97 -5.87 -20.54
N THR A 233 16.74 -4.97 -19.93
CA THR A 233 18.18 -4.83 -20.20
C THR A 233 19.05 -5.44 -19.11
N ARG A 234 18.53 -5.67 -17.90
CA ARG A 234 19.28 -6.16 -16.75
C ARG A 234 18.52 -7.26 -16.03
N ASN A 235 19.27 -8.21 -15.46
CA ASN A 235 18.73 -9.30 -14.63
C ASN A 235 17.57 -10.07 -15.28
N VAL A 236 17.56 -10.21 -16.62
CA VAL A 236 16.53 -10.92 -17.35
C VAL A 236 16.83 -12.39 -17.40
N LYS A 237 15.84 -13.24 -17.13
CA LYS A 237 15.93 -14.70 -17.19
C LYS A 237 15.12 -15.23 -18.40
N PRO A 238 15.37 -16.46 -18.85
CA PRO A 238 14.56 -17.05 -19.93
C PRO A 238 13.05 -17.05 -19.62
N ASP A 239 12.67 -17.39 -18.37
CA ASP A 239 11.28 -17.41 -17.92
C ASP A 239 10.63 -16.02 -18.01
N THR A 240 11.39 -14.95 -17.81
CA THR A 240 10.90 -13.56 -17.90
C THR A 240 10.36 -13.26 -19.30
N PHE A 241 11.08 -13.68 -20.36
CA PHE A 241 10.61 -13.48 -21.73
C PHE A 241 9.32 -14.29 -22.03
N MET A 242 9.20 -15.50 -21.46
CA MET A 242 7.97 -16.27 -21.59
C MET A 242 6.79 -15.57 -20.91
N VAL A 243 6.98 -15.06 -19.69
CA VAL A 243 5.93 -14.32 -18.97
C VAL A 243 5.57 -13.02 -19.69
N VAL A 244 6.54 -12.27 -20.19
CA VAL A 244 6.29 -11.07 -21.01
C VAL A 244 5.46 -11.41 -22.24
N GLY A 245 5.83 -12.45 -22.99
CA GLY A 245 5.07 -12.90 -24.15
C GLY A 245 3.63 -13.32 -23.83
N GLN A 246 3.45 -14.06 -22.74
CA GLN A 246 2.13 -14.49 -22.27
C GLN A 246 1.27 -13.31 -21.79
N ALA A 247 1.85 -12.37 -21.05
CA ALA A 247 1.14 -11.17 -20.58
C ALA A 247 0.72 -10.27 -21.76
N MET A 248 1.56 -10.12 -22.79
CA MET A 248 1.19 -9.42 -24.02
C MET A 248 0.08 -10.17 -24.78
N GLN A 249 0.13 -11.50 -24.84
CA GLN A 249 -0.92 -12.32 -25.46
C GLN A 249 -2.25 -12.22 -24.70
N ALA A 250 -2.21 -12.01 -23.37
CA ALA A 250 -3.38 -11.73 -22.53
C ALA A 250 -3.91 -10.29 -22.69
N GLY A 251 -3.35 -9.49 -23.63
CA GLY A 251 -3.77 -8.12 -23.90
C GLY A 251 -3.05 -7.05 -23.08
N GLY A 252 -2.03 -7.41 -22.30
CA GLY A 252 -1.22 -6.48 -21.55
C GLY A 252 -0.47 -5.51 -22.46
N GLN A 253 -0.36 -4.27 -22.02
CA GLN A 253 0.34 -3.20 -22.71
C GLN A 253 1.68 -2.91 -22.05
N LEU A 254 2.72 -2.78 -22.86
CA LEU A 254 4.02 -2.36 -22.39
C LEU A 254 3.95 -0.89 -21.88
N PRO A 255 4.73 -0.55 -20.85
CA PRO A 255 4.81 0.83 -20.40
C PRO A 255 5.25 1.72 -21.56
N GLN A 256 4.46 2.76 -21.84
CA GLN A 256 4.85 3.75 -22.83
C GLN A 256 6.07 4.47 -22.29
N GLN A 257 7.19 4.38 -22.99
CA GLN A 257 8.33 5.24 -22.72
C GLN A 257 7.87 6.67 -22.99
N GLN A 258 7.76 7.48 -21.93
CA GLN A 258 7.63 8.91 -22.15
C GLN A 258 8.80 9.35 -23.03
N PRO A 259 8.58 10.12 -24.11
CA PRO A 259 9.66 10.66 -24.89
C PRO A 259 10.62 11.35 -23.91
N ILE A 260 11.88 10.95 -23.94
CA ILE A 260 12.93 11.62 -23.16
C ILE A 260 12.83 13.08 -23.59
N GLN A 261 12.27 13.94 -22.75
CA GLN A 261 12.39 15.38 -22.99
C GLN A 261 13.90 15.63 -23.02
N PRO A 262 14.43 16.20 -24.12
CA PRO A 262 15.84 16.53 -24.19
C PRO A 262 16.16 17.35 -22.94
N GLN A 263 17.06 16.86 -22.12
CA GLN A 263 17.57 17.67 -21.01
C GLN A 263 17.99 19.01 -21.63
N PRO A 264 17.60 20.15 -21.04
CA PRO A 264 18.13 21.43 -21.49
C PRO A 264 19.64 21.27 -21.58
N GLN A 265 20.17 21.33 -22.78
CA GLN A 265 21.62 21.33 -22.96
C GLN A 265 22.18 22.44 -22.07
N PRO A 266 23.27 22.21 -21.34
CA PRO A 266 23.92 23.28 -20.61
C PRO A 266 24.13 24.41 -21.60
N VAL A 267 23.47 25.53 -21.35
CA VAL A 267 23.65 26.74 -22.16
C VAL A 267 25.16 27.02 -22.12
N GLN A 268 25.84 26.78 -23.23
CA GLN A 268 27.22 27.24 -23.35
C GLN A 268 27.17 28.73 -23.08
N PRO A 269 27.99 29.27 -22.17
CA PRO A 269 28.04 30.70 -21.97
C PRO A 269 28.34 31.33 -23.34
N GLU A 270 27.44 32.18 -23.81
CA GLU A 270 27.71 33.01 -25.00
C GLU A 270 29.06 33.68 -24.83
N PRO A 271 29.93 33.69 -25.87
CA PRO A 271 31.20 34.39 -25.80
C PRO A 271 30.89 35.83 -25.39
N GLN A 272 31.36 36.24 -24.24
CA GLN A 272 31.21 37.61 -23.75
C GLN A 272 31.75 38.53 -24.83
N SER A 273 30.85 39.29 -25.45
CA SER A 273 31.20 40.37 -26.35
C SER A 273 32.19 41.28 -25.60
N GLN A 274 33.37 41.41 -26.15
CA GLN A 274 34.41 42.27 -25.61
C GLN A 274 33.80 43.65 -25.34
N ILE A 275 33.85 44.08 -24.10
CA ILE A 275 33.48 45.43 -23.70
C ILE A 275 34.47 46.36 -24.42
N VAL A 276 34.00 46.99 -25.52
CA VAL A 276 34.72 48.08 -26.15
C VAL A 276 34.78 49.22 -25.12
N GLN A 277 35.98 49.50 -24.63
CA GLN A 277 36.20 50.64 -23.76
C GLN A 277 35.77 51.91 -24.50
N PRO A 278 34.93 52.77 -23.92
CA PRO A 278 34.61 54.07 -24.54
C PRO A 278 35.87 54.96 -24.57
N ALA A 279 36.11 55.59 -25.73
CA ALA A 279 37.19 56.53 -25.90
C ALA A 279 37.13 57.70 -24.87
N PRO A 280 38.28 58.27 -24.46
CA PRO A 280 38.33 59.35 -23.46
C PRO A 280 37.57 60.56 -23.92
N VAL A 281 36.61 60.98 -23.12
CA VAL A 281 35.79 62.19 -23.35
C VAL A 281 36.66 63.42 -23.06
N ILE A 282 36.89 64.24 -24.06
CA ILE A 282 37.51 65.57 -23.91
C ILE A 282 36.52 66.50 -23.17
N PRO A 283 36.90 67.21 -22.10
CA PRO A 283 36.01 68.09 -21.39
C PRO A 283 35.56 69.27 -22.25
N GLN A 284 34.28 69.35 -22.53
CA GLN A 284 33.68 70.58 -23.20
C GLN A 284 33.38 71.56 -22.08
N THR A 285 33.81 72.80 -22.29
CA THR A 285 33.49 73.94 -21.43
C THR A 285 31.98 74.24 -21.46
N PRO A 286 31.39 74.60 -20.31
CA PRO A 286 29.94 74.84 -20.23
C PRO A 286 29.59 76.17 -20.95
N PRO A 287 28.43 76.26 -21.61
CA PRO A 287 27.94 77.52 -22.17
C PRO A 287 27.50 78.49 -21.07
N PRO A 288 27.56 79.84 -21.31
CA PRO A 288 27.19 80.81 -20.30
C PRO A 288 25.69 80.79 -20.01
N SER A 289 25.36 80.98 -18.73
CA SER A 289 23.99 81.02 -18.22
C SER A 289 23.17 82.22 -18.80
N PRO A 290 21.88 81.99 -18.99
CA PRO A 290 20.97 83.08 -19.43
C PRO A 290 20.75 84.07 -18.28
N VAL A 291 20.74 85.39 -18.65
CA VAL A 291 20.45 86.51 -17.73
C VAL A 291 18.95 86.54 -17.40
N GLU A 292 18.59 86.51 -16.15
CA GLU A 292 17.22 86.68 -15.70
C GLU A 292 16.69 88.08 -15.90
N PRO A 293 15.47 88.29 -16.37
CA PRO A 293 14.87 89.66 -16.44
C PRO A 293 14.30 90.02 -15.05
N ALA A 294 14.60 91.28 -14.67
CA ALA A 294 14.20 91.90 -13.46
C ALA A 294 12.67 91.92 -13.24
N THR A 295 12.23 91.46 -12.12
CA THR A 295 10.83 91.54 -11.66
C THR A 295 10.51 92.89 -11.05
N THR A 296 9.46 93.51 -11.57
CA THR A 296 8.83 94.77 -11.07
C THR A 296 8.00 94.43 -9.82
N PRO A 297 8.05 95.28 -8.75
CA PRO A 297 7.24 94.96 -7.57
C PRO A 297 5.77 95.40 -7.71
N ALA A 298 4.87 94.63 -7.26
CA ALA A 298 3.43 94.87 -7.16
C ALA A 298 3.09 95.66 -5.86
N PRO A 299 2.03 96.48 -5.89
CA PRO A 299 1.74 97.39 -4.82
C PRO A 299 1.01 96.71 -3.61
N GLU A 300 1.35 97.25 -2.44
CA GLU A 300 0.67 97.01 -1.16
C GLU A 300 -0.82 97.31 -1.23
N GLN A 301 -1.63 96.45 -0.67
CA GLN A 301 -2.96 96.83 -0.19
C GLN A 301 -3.06 96.46 1.31
N ASN A 302 -3.31 97.55 2.07
CA ASN A 302 -3.50 97.56 3.51
C ASN A 302 -4.97 97.37 3.89
N PRO A 303 -5.30 97.08 5.12
CA PRO A 303 -6.48 96.29 5.52
C PRO A 303 -7.69 97.17 5.92
N MET A 304 -8.84 96.50 5.89
CA MET A 304 -9.93 96.68 6.89
C MET A 304 -10.65 95.39 7.09
#